data_20b0782bd633409e59891cd40d046c28
#
_entry.id   20b0782bd633409e59891cd40d046c28
#
_cell.length_a   1.000
_cell.length_b   1.000
_cell.length_c   1.000
_cell.angle_alpha   90.00
_cell.angle_beta   90.00
_cell.angle_gamma   90.00
#
_symmetry.space_group_name_H-M   'P 1'
#
loop_
_entity.id
_entity.type
_entity.pdbx_description
1 polymer ?
#
loop_
_entity_poly.entity_id
_entity_poly.type
_entity_poly.pdbx_seq_one_letter_code
_entity_poly.pdbx_strand_id
1 'polypeptide(L)'
;MPNRNSGFTLIELMIVIAILAILMAIAIPTYQNYAVRAKVSEGIYLIAGAKTAVAETFQSAGEVPDHASTNFPTTVQTQYVDSIVIAGDGSGAITATTRDTGANPDVVFTYTPTLTSGSPVTWKCTLDQGEPLFVPAACRN
;
A
#
# COMPACT_ATOMS: atom_id res chain seq x y z
N MET A 1 8.57 -41.82 48.96
CA MET A 1 7.29 -41.36 48.33
C MET A 1 7.42 -41.55 46.83
N PRO A 2 6.57 -42.30 46.16
CA PRO A 2 6.64 -42.49 44.70
C PRO A 2 6.22 -41.21 43.99
N ASN A 3 7.09 -40.65 43.13
CA ASN A 3 6.76 -39.54 42.24
C ASN A 3 5.73 -40.02 41.22
N ARG A 4 4.52 -39.52 41.34
CA ARG A 4 3.47 -39.73 40.31
C ARG A 4 3.77 -38.83 39.13
N ASN A 5 4.51 -39.33 38.16
CA ASN A 5 4.64 -38.63 36.87
C ASN A 5 3.28 -38.74 36.15
N SER A 6 2.48 -37.70 36.22
CA SER A 6 1.29 -37.55 35.37
C SER A 6 1.74 -37.15 33.97
N GLY A 7 1.74 -38.09 33.04
CA GLY A 7 2.02 -37.84 31.63
C GLY A 7 0.75 -37.37 30.92
N PHE A 8 0.94 -36.63 29.83
CA PHE A 8 -0.16 -36.22 28.91
C PHE A 8 -0.79 -37.45 28.25
N THR A 9 -2.10 -37.44 28.15
CA THR A 9 -2.83 -38.46 27.38
C THR A 9 -2.77 -38.16 25.89
N LEU A 10 -2.85 -39.19 25.05
CA LEU A 10 -2.84 -39.03 23.59
C LEU A 10 -4.04 -38.22 23.13
N ILE A 11 -5.19 -38.34 23.78
CA ILE A 11 -6.41 -37.58 23.42
C ILE A 11 -6.29 -36.09 23.75
N GLU A 12 -5.64 -35.73 24.84
CA GLU A 12 -5.37 -34.32 25.17
C GLU A 12 -4.50 -33.65 24.08
N LEU A 13 -3.47 -34.36 23.60
CA LEU A 13 -2.65 -33.85 22.51
C LEU A 13 -3.45 -33.75 21.21
N MET A 14 -4.30 -34.74 20.89
CA MET A 14 -5.13 -34.71 19.67
C MET A 14 -6.10 -33.53 19.66
N ILE A 15 -6.74 -33.22 20.78
CA ILE A 15 -7.66 -32.07 20.88
C ILE A 15 -6.91 -30.77 20.68
N VAL A 16 -5.73 -30.61 21.27
CA VAL A 16 -4.91 -29.38 21.12
C VAL A 16 -4.53 -29.16 19.67
N ILE A 17 -4.01 -30.18 18.97
CA ILE A 17 -3.64 -30.01 17.56
C ILE A 17 -4.85 -29.74 16.66
N ALA A 18 -6.02 -30.32 16.97
CA ALA A 18 -7.25 -30.07 16.21
C ALA A 18 -7.70 -28.62 16.36
N ILE A 19 -7.66 -28.05 17.56
CA ILE A 19 -8.00 -26.65 17.82
C ILE A 19 -7.00 -25.74 17.13
N LEU A 20 -5.69 -26.02 17.23
CA LEU A 20 -4.65 -25.23 16.55
C LEU A 20 -4.82 -25.24 15.04
N ALA A 21 -5.17 -26.39 14.43
CA ALA A 21 -5.41 -26.48 13.00
C ALA A 21 -6.55 -25.56 12.54
N ILE A 22 -7.66 -25.51 13.30
CA ILE A 22 -8.79 -24.62 13.00
C ILE A 22 -8.39 -23.15 13.12
N LEU A 23 -7.67 -22.79 14.18
CA LEU A 23 -7.20 -21.42 14.38
C LEU A 23 -6.23 -20.99 13.27
N MET A 24 -5.29 -21.85 12.88
CA MET A 24 -4.34 -21.56 11.80
C MET A 24 -5.03 -21.42 10.45
N ALA A 25 -6.08 -22.18 10.17
CA ALA A 25 -6.83 -22.07 8.92
C ALA A 25 -7.41 -20.66 8.69
N ILE A 26 -7.75 -19.94 9.74
CA ILE A 26 -8.28 -18.57 9.68
C ILE A 26 -7.15 -17.53 9.80
N ALA A 27 -6.17 -17.79 10.66
CA ALA A 27 -5.12 -16.84 10.97
C ALA A 27 -4.14 -16.62 9.81
N ILE A 28 -3.76 -17.68 9.09
CA ILE A 28 -2.76 -17.60 8.01
C ILE A 28 -3.21 -16.67 6.88
N PRO A 29 -4.39 -16.84 6.25
CA PRO A 29 -4.83 -15.96 5.16
C PRO A 29 -5.02 -14.52 5.63
N THR A 30 -5.50 -14.31 6.85
CA THR A 30 -5.65 -12.96 7.42
C THR A 30 -4.30 -12.28 7.59
N TYR A 31 -3.30 -13.00 8.08
CA TYR A 31 -1.94 -12.48 8.21
C TYR A 31 -1.30 -12.14 6.86
N GLN A 32 -1.49 -12.98 5.85
CA GLN A 32 -0.99 -12.72 4.48
C GLN A 32 -1.57 -11.43 3.92
N ASN A 33 -2.88 -11.22 4.02
CA ASN A 33 -3.54 -9.99 3.57
C ASN A 33 -3.01 -8.75 4.30
N TYR A 34 -2.78 -8.87 5.60
CA TYR A 34 -2.19 -7.78 6.38
C TYR A 34 -0.75 -7.46 5.93
N ALA A 35 0.06 -8.48 5.68
CA ALA A 35 1.43 -8.31 5.20
C ALA A 35 1.48 -7.64 3.81
N VAL A 36 0.58 -8.03 2.88
CA VAL A 36 0.46 -7.38 1.57
C VAL A 36 0.09 -5.90 1.72
N ARG A 37 -0.91 -5.58 2.54
CA ARG A 37 -1.30 -4.19 2.81
C ARG A 37 -0.16 -3.35 3.38
N ALA A 38 0.62 -3.92 4.29
CA ALA A 38 1.78 -3.22 4.86
C ALA A 38 2.80 -2.86 3.78
N LYS A 39 3.09 -3.78 2.85
CA LYS A 39 4.00 -3.55 1.73
C LYS A 39 3.45 -2.51 0.74
N VAL A 40 2.18 -2.58 0.38
CA VAL A 40 1.52 -1.58 -0.50
C VAL A 40 1.55 -0.19 0.13
N SER A 41 1.49 -0.10 1.46
CA SER A 41 1.55 1.19 2.17
C SER A 41 2.86 1.93 1.96
N GLU A 42 3.95 1.25 1.60
CA GLU A 42 5.21 1.90 1.23
C GLU A 42 5.05 2.84 0.04
N GLY A 43 4.31 2.42 -1.01
CA GLY A 43 3.99 3.28 -2.14
C GLY A 43 3.22 4.55 -1.74
N ILE A 44 2.31 4.42 -0.76
CA ILE A 44 1.54 5.56 -0.25
C ILE A 44 2.44 6.57 0.46
N TYR A 45 3.42 6.08 1.23
CA TYR A 45 4.40 6.95 1.89
C TYR A 45 5.28 7.70 0.89
N LEU A 46 5.75 7.00 -0.14
CA LEU A 46 6.61 7.60 -1.16
C LEU A 46 5.87 8.64 -2.02
N ILE A 47 4.59 8.41 -2.31
CA ILE A 47 3.71 9.39 -2.98
C ILE A 47 3.62 10.70 -2.20
N ALA A 48 3.75 10.70 -0.88
CA ALA A 48 3.69 11.93 -0.10
C ALA A 48 4.75 12.95 -0.53
N GLY A 49 5.97 12.49 -0.86
CA GLY A 49 7.02 13.34 -1.42
C GLY A 49 6.64 13.92 -2.79
N ALA A 50 6.07 13.10 -3.68
CA ALA A 50 5.60 13.55 -5.00
C ALA A 50 4.45 14.57 -4.87
N LYS A 51 3.52 14.37 -3.94
CA LYS A 51 2.44 15.32 -3.65
C LYS A 51 2.96 16.68 -3.22
N THR A 52 3.99 16.70 -2.37
CA THR A 52 4.63 17.94 -1.94
C THR A 52 5.27 18.65 -3.13
N ALA A 53 6.04 17.93 -3.96
CA ALA A 53 6.68 18.49 -5.14
C ALA A 53 5.68 19.07 -6.14
N VAL A 54 4.58 18.37 -6.41
CA VAL A 54 3.48 18.86 -7.26
C VAL A 54 2.83 20.11 -6.68
N ALA A 55 2.52 20.12 -5.38
CA ALA A 55 1.87 21.25 -4.74
C ALA A 55 2.76 22.51 -4.70
N GLU A 56 4.04 22.33 -4.39
CA GLU A 56 5.02 23.44 -4.36
C GLU A 56 5.23 24.03 -5.75
N THR A 57 5.38 23.19 -6.78
CA THR A 57 5.56 23.65 -8.16
C THR A 57 4.33 24.39 -8.65
N PHE A 58 3.13 23.88 -8.39
CA PHE A 58 1.89 24.57 -8.75
C PHE A 58 1.75 25.94 -8.06
N GLN A 59 2.07 26.02 -6.78
CA GLN A 59 1.97 27.27 -6.03
C GLN A 59 3.02 28.30 -6.45
N SER A 60 4.21 27.86 -6.88
CA SER A 60 5.29 28.76 -7.30
C SER A 60 5.21 29.18 -8.76
N ALA A 61 4.88 28.27 -9.67
CA ALA A 61 4.83 28.52 -11.10
C ALA A 61 3.44 28.93 -11.61
N GLY A 62 2.37 28.55 -10.91
CA GLY A 62 0.98 28.77 -11.33
C GLY A 62 0.53 27.86 -12.47
N GLU A 63 1.36 26.93 -12.89
CA GLU A 63 1.11 25.96 -13.95
C GLU A 63 0.97 24.56 -13.40
N VAL A 64 0.25 23.69 -14.12
CA VAL A 64 0.09 22.28 -13.73
C VAL A 64 1.43 21.57 -13.89
N PRO A 65 1.98 21.00 -12.81
CA PRO A 65 3.30 20.40 -12.86
C PRO A 65 3.32 19.08 -13.62
N ASP A 66 4.40 18.85 -14.31
CA ASP A 66 4.79 17.55 -14.84
C ASP A 66 6.01 17.00 -14.08
N HIS A 67 6.46 15.81 -14.46
CA HIS A 67 7.59 15.17 -13.79
C HIS A 67 8.88 16.01 -13.87
N ALA A 68 9.10 16.68 -15.00
CA ALA A 68 10.32 17.45 -15.24
C ALA A 68 10.36 18.76 -14.43
N SER A 69 9.21 19.42 -14.25
CA SER A 69 9.09 20.69 -13.55
C SER A 69 9.14 20.56 -12.02
N THR A 70 8.80 19.36 -11.49
CA THR A 70 8.70 19.17 -10.04
C THR A 70 10.03 18.86 -9.35
N ASN A 71 11.13 18.63 -10.07
CA ASN A 71 12.39 18.10 -9.52
C ASN A 71 12.23 16.82 -8.69
N PHE A 72 11.11 16.12 -8.79
CA PHE A 72 10.91 14.83 -8.14
C PHE A 72 11.80 13.78 -8.82
N PRO A 73 12.45 12.87 -8.07
CA PRO A 73 13.33 11.89 -8.66
C PRO A 73 12.62 11.05 -9.72
N THR A 74 13.21 10.92 -10.90
CA THR A 74 12.66 10.13 -12.01
C THR A 74 12.67 8.62 -11.74
N THR A 75 13.51 8.19 -10.80
CA THR A 75 13.65 6.78 -10.44
C THR A 75 13.42 6.63 -8.94
N VAL A 76 12.18 6.45 -8.55
CA VAL A 76 11.82 6.05 -7.18
C VAL A 76 11.46 4.59 -7.22
N GLN A 77 12.40 3.75 -6.82
CA GLN A 77 12.25 2.29 -6.81
C GLN A 77 12.75 1.73 -5.48
N THR A 78 11.97 0.83 -4.90
CA THR A 78 12.30 0.15 -3.64
C THR A 78 12.03 -1.35 -3.76
N GLN A 79 12.06 -2.06 -2.64
CA GLN A 79 11.74 -3.48 -2.63
C GLN A 79 10.28 -3.75 -3.06
N TYR A 80 9.33 -2.90 -2.65
CA TYR A 80 7.90 -3.12 -2.88
C TYR A 80 7.25 -2.07 -3.79
N VAL A 81 8.00 -1.10 -4.26
CA VAL A 81 7.54 -0.09 -5.22
C VAL A 81 8.40 -0.18 -6.48
N ASP A 82 7.76 -0.40 -7.60
CA ASP A 82 8.41 -0.43 -8.90
C ASP A 82 8.68 0.97 -9.44
N SER A 83 7.67 1.84 -9.36
CA SER A 83 7.79 3.22 -9.85
C SER A 83 6.81 4.17 -9.19
N ILE A 84 7.19 5.44 -9.15
CA ILE A 84 6.30 6.57 -8.89
C ILE A 84 6.48 7.57 -10.02
N VAL A 85 5.40 7.86 -10.73
CA VAL A 85 5.43 8.72 -11.91
C VAL A 85 4.44 9.86 -11.74
N ILE A 86 4.89 11.09 -12.00
CA ILE A 86 4.02 12.26 -12.14
C ILE A 86 3.67 12.38 -13.61
N ALA A 87 2.39 12.47 -13.95
CA ALA A 87 1.91 12.50 -15.31
C ALA A 87 2.39 13.76 -16.06
N GLY A 88 2.80 13.58 -17.31
CA GLY A 88 3.22 14.67 -18.19
C GLY A 88 2.10 15.20 -19.10
N ASP A 89 0.84 14.82 -18.82
CA ASP A 89 -0.34 15.18 -19.62
C ASP A 89 -1.03 16.47 -19.16
N GLY A 90 -0.45 17.17 -18.21
CA GLY A 90 -1.00 18.36 -17.62
C GLY A 90 -2.07 18.09 -16.54
N SER A 91 -2.21 16.87 -16.05
CA SER A 91 -3.11 16.54 -14.93
C SER A 91 -2.46 16.71 -13.56
N GLY A 92 -1.13 16.62 -13.48
CA GLY A 92 -0.38 16.54 -12.22
C GLY A 92 -0.67 15.28 -11.41
N ALA A 93 -1.29 14.27 -12.04
CA ALA A 93 -1.61 13.00 -11.40
C ALA A 93 -0.33 12.20 -11.06
N ILE A 94 -0.36 11.49 -9.94
CA ILE A 94 0.78 10.71 -9.46
C ILE A 94 0.36 9.25 -9.40
N THR A 95 1.00 8.40 -10.19
CA THR A 95 0.75 6.96 -10.22
C THR A 95 1.87 6.22 -9.51
N ALA A 96 1.51 5.34 -8.59
CA ALA A 96 2.42 4.38 -7.97
C ALA A 96 2.11 2.97 -8.46
N THR A 97 3.15 2.28 -8.89
CA THR A 97 3.11 0.86 -9.24
C THR A 97 3.88 0.08 -8.19
N THR A 98 3.24 -0.90 -7.57
CA THR A 98 3.90 -1.78 -6.60
C THR A 98 4.46 -3.01 -7.28
N ARG A 99 5.40 -3.72 -6.58
CA ARG A 99 5.98 -4.99 -7.01
C ARG A 99 6.30 -5.86 -5.80
N ASP A 100 6.37 -7.16 -5.99
CA ASP A 100 6.80 -8.13 -4.96
C ASP A 100 6.06 -8.02 -3.61
N THR A 101 4.86 -7.44 -3.62
CA THR A 101 4.03 -7.30 -2.43
C THR A 101 3.40 -8.61 -2.01
N GLY A 102 3.20 -9.52 -2.96
CA GLY A 102 2.41 -10.74 -2.83
C GLY A 102 0.96 -10.58 -3.28
N ALA A 103 0.58 -9.39 -3.76
CA ALA A 103 -0.67 -9.19 -4.48
C ALA A 103 -0.57 -9.74 -5.90
N ASN A 104 -1.66 -10.26 -6.44
CA ASN A 104 -1.73 -10.68 -7.84
C ASN A 104 -3.12 -10.32 -8.40
N PRO A 105 -3.18 -9.39 -9.37
CA PRO A 105 -2.08 -8.62 -9.95
C PRO A 105 -1.45 -7.61 -8.97
N ASP A 106 -0.26 -7.07 -9.33
CA ASP A 106 0.37 -5.99 -8.60
C ASP A 106 -0.58 -4.79 -8.47
N VAL A 107 -0.43 -4.06 -7.37
CA VAL A 107 -1.34 -2.95 -7.06
C VAL A 107 -0.83 -1.68 -7.72
N VAL A 108 -1.69 -1.03 -8.50
CA VAL A 108 -1.46 0.28 -9.11
C VAL A 108 -2.55 1.24 -8.65
N PHE A 109 -2.16 2.40 -8.18
CA PHE A 109 -3.10 3.42 -7.73
C PHE A 109 -2.61 4.82 -8.07
N THR A 110 -3.55 5.71 -8.38
CA THR A 110 -3.27 7.07 -8.81
C THR A 110 -3.90 8.10 -7.86
N TYR A 111 -3.12 9.12 -7.54
CA TYR A 111 -3.58 10.31 -6.85
C TYR A 111 -3.72 11.46 -7.84
N THR A 112 -4.93 11.92 -8.06
CA THR A 112 -5.23 13.06 -8.93
C THR A 112 -5.44 14.31 -8.08
N PRO A 113 -4.66 15.40 -8.34
CA PRO A 113 -4.83 16.65 -7.62
C PRO A 113 -6.02 17.44 -8.15
N THR A 114 -6.66 18.23 -7.28
CA THR A 114 -7.49 19.35 -7.68
C THR A 114 -6.67 20.62 -7.45
N LEU A 115 -6.26 21.23 -8.56
CA LEU A 115 -5.40 22.40 -8.59
C LEU A 115 -6.26 23.64 -8.83
N THR A 116 -6.38 24.50 -7.80
CA THR A 116 -7.11 25.78 -7.88
C THR A 116 -6.23 26.87 -7.32
N SER A 117 -5.98 27.92 -8.10
CA SER A 117 -5.16 29.05 -7.66
C SER A 117 -5.71 29.67 -6.37
N GLY A 118 -4.84 29.90 -5.40
CA GLY A 118 -5.20 30.46 -4.09
C GLY A 118 -5.89 29.50 -3.12
N SER A 119 -6.04 28.24 -3.47
CA SER A 119 -6.64 27.22 -2.61
C SER A 119 -5.64 26.09 -2.31
N PRO A 120 -5.77 25.39 -1.16
CA PRO A 120 -4.99 24.20 -0.89
C PRO A 120 -5.24 23.10 -1.93
N VAL A 121 -4.19 22.40 -2.33
CA VAL A 121 -4.30 21.25 -3.24
C VAL A 121 -5.00 20.10 -2.51
N THR A 122 -6.08 19.60 -3.08
CA THR A 122 -6.78 18.41 -2.60
C THR A 122 -6.47 17.22 -3.50
N TRP A 123 -6.57 16.01 -2.97
CA TRP A 123 -6.15 14.79 -3.66
C TRP A 123 -7.25 13.74 -3.64
N LYS A 124 -7.57 13.20 -4.81
CA LYS A 124 -8.46 12.04 -4.94
C LYS A 124 -7.59 10.82 -5.27
N CYS A 125 -7.78 9.73 -4.54
CA CYS A 125 -7.13 8.45 -4.81
C CYS A 125 -8.08 7.52 -5.58
N THR A 126 -7.54 6.83 -6.59
CA THR A 126 -8.23 5.78 -7.33
C THR A 126 -7.35 4.54 -7.41
N LEU A 127 -7.98 3.37 -7.34
CA LEU A 127 -7.32 2.10 -7.59
C LEU A 127 -7.45 1.78 -9.08
N ASP A 128 -6.32 1.65 -9.77
CA ASP A 128 -6.30 1.37 -11.21
C ASP A 128 -6.14 -0.13 -11.48
N GLN A 129 -5.40 -0.83 -10.61
CA GLN A 129 -5.18 -2.29 -10.71
C GLN A 129 -4.96 -2.89 -9.32
N GLY A 130 -5.39 -4.14 -9.15
CA GLY A 130 -5.25 -4.90 -7.92
C GLY A 130 -6.54 -4.99 -7.12
N GLU A 131 -6.46 -5.59 -5.94
CA GLU A 131 -7.64 -5.77 -5.09
C GLU A 131 -7.86 -4.57 -4.14
N PRO A 132 -9.12 -4.08 -4.00
CA PRO A 132 -9.44 -2.98 -3.10
C PRO A 132 -9.07 -3.24 -1.64
N LEU A 133 -8.95 -4.53 -1.25
CA LEU A 133 -8.56 -4.93 0.08
C LEU A 133 -7.16 -4.39 0.47
N PHE A 134 -6.25 -4.25 -0.51
CA PHE A 134 -4.85 -3.90 -0.26
C PHE A 134 -4.58 -2.40 -0.20
N VAL A 135 -5.53 -1.56 -0.59
CA VAL A 135 -5.41 -0.10 -0.55
C VAL A 135 -6.22 0.54 0.58
N PRO A 136 -5.91 1.78 1.00
CA PRO A 136 -6.73 2.53 1.95
C PRO A 136 -8.16 2.73 1.46
N ALA A 137 -9.09 2.95 2.40
CA ALA A 137 -10.49 3.16 2.07
C ALA A 137 -10.72 4.32 1.09
N ALA A 138 -9.89 5.37 1.16
CA ALA A 138 -9.95 6.52 0.25
C ALA A 138 -9.63 6.18 -1.23
N CYS A 139 -9.00 5.03 -1.51
CA CYS A 139 -8.65 4.57 -2.85
C CYS A 139 -9.57 3.44 -3.35
N ARG A 140 -10.54 3.02 -2.57
CA ARG A 140 -11.48 1.96 -2.93
C ARG A 140 -12.70 2.56 -3.62
N ASN A 141 -12.60 2.82 -4.91
CA ASN A 141 -13.71 3.31 -5.73
C ASN A 141 -14.30 2.18 -6.57
#